data_1559f0cc6cf530a20741510ae7886840
#
_entry.id   1559f0cc6cf530a20741510ae7886840
#
_cell.length_a   1.000
_cell.length_b   1.000
_cell.length_c   1.000
_cell.angle_alpha   90.00
_cell.angle_beta   90.00
_cell.angle_gamma   90.00
#
_symmetry.space_group_name_H-M   'P 1'
#
loop_
_entity.id
_entity.type
_entity.pdbx_description
1 polymer ?
#
loop_
_entity_poly.entity_id
_entity_poly.type
_entity_poly.pdbx_seq_one_letter_code
_entity_poly.pdbx_strand_id
1 'polypeptide(L)'
;MVRVGMGYDVHRLVEGRKLILGGVEIPYEKGLLGHSDADVLLHAIMDALLGAAALGDIGKHFPDTDDAYKGISSIKLLEEVGVLLDKNNYIIENIDATIIAQKPKMRPYIDTMRENIAKALKIDVNCVNVKATTEEGLGFTGTGEGISSQAICSLVSVSYTHLRAHE
;
A
#
# COMPACT_ATOMS: atom_id res chain seq x y z
N MET A 1 1.60 -9.58 21.50
CA MET A 1 0.20 -9.17 21.21
C MET A 1 0.05 -8.90 19.72
N VAL A 2 -0.94 -9.50 19.10
CA VAL A 2 -1.26 -9.30 17.69
C VAL A 2 -2.16 -8.06 17.53
N ARG A 3 -1.85 -7.24 16.55
CA ARG A 3 -2.62 -6.05 16.21
C ARG A 3 -3.00 -6.12 14.74
N VAL A 4 -4.20 -5.68 14.42
CA VAL A 4 -4.73 -5.74 13.05
C VAL A 4 -5.08 -4.32 12.60
N GLY A 5 -4.80 -4.02 11.35
CA GLY A 5 -5.17 -2.77 10.72
C GLY A 5 -5.78 -2.99 9.36
N MET A 6 -6.66 -2.09 8.96
CA MET A 6 -7.31 -2.11 7.66
C MET A 6 -7.09 -0.77 6.98
N GLY A 7 -6.79 -0.82 5.68
CA GLY A 7 -6.64 0.38 4.86
C GLY A 7 -7.53 0.32 3.64
N TYR A 8 -7.96 1.48 3.19
CA TYR A 8 -8.73 1.66 1.98
C TYR A 8 -8.26 2.93 1.29
N ASP A 9 -8.11 2.87 -0.04
CA ASP A 9 -7.81 4.05 -0.82
C ASP A 9 -8.47 3.96 -2.19
N VAL A 10 -8.70 5.12 -2.81
CA VAL A 10 -9.30 5.23 -4.13
C VAL A 10 -8.73 6.44 -4.85
N HIS A 11 -8.41 6.26 -6.13
CA HIS A 11 -7.98 7.35 -7.00
C HIS A 11 -8.73 7.29 -8.33
N ARG A 12 -8.95 8.46 -8.92
CA ARG A 12 -9.60 8.59 -10.22
C ARG A 12 -8.62 8.24 -11.34
N LEU A 13 -9.10 7.52 -12.34
CA LEU A 13 -8.36 7.28 -13.58
C LEU A 13 -8.53 8.47 -14.52
N VAL A 14 -7.41 9.01 -15.00
CA VAL A 14 -7.38 10.15 -15.91
C VAL A 14 -6.35 9.91 -17.02
N GLU A 15 -6.54 10.56 -18.14
CA GLU A 15 -5.56 10.56 -19.22
C GLU A 15 -4.33 11.40 -18.84
N GLY A 16 -3.18 11.08 -19.44
CA GLY A 16 -1.96 11.86 -19.26
C GLY A 16 -1.17 11.56 -18.00
N ARG A 17 -1.54 10.51 -17.27
CA ARG A 17 -0.81 10.05 -16.09
C ARG A 17 -0.37 8.60 -16.26
N LYS A 18 0.78 8.27 -15.66
CA LYS A 18 1.23 6.88 -15.58
C LYS A 18 0.38 6.12 -14.58
N LEU A 19 0.12 4.84 -14.86
CA LEU A 19 -0.53 3.95 -13.92
C LEU A 19 0.53 3.21 -13.13
N ILE A 20 0.64 3.55 -11.84
CA ILE A 20 1.62 2.94 -10.95
C ILE A 20 0.87 2.25 -9.82
N LEU A 21 1.07 0.94 -9.68
CA LEU A 21 0.46 0.11 -8.64
C LEU A 21 1.50 -0.84 -8.07
N GLY A 22 1.62 -0.87 -6.75
CA GLY A 22 2.62 -1.69 -6.09
C GLY A 22 4.05 -1.37 -6.54
N GLY A 23 4.31 -0.11 -6.89
CA GLY A 23 5.59 0.33 -7.41
C GLY A 23 5.87 -0.08 -8.85
N VAL A 24 4.88 -0.65 -9.55
CA VAL A 24 5.03 -1.10 -10.94
C VAL A 24 4.32 -0.14 -11.87
N GLU A 25 5.04 0.34 -12.89
CA GLU A 25 4.42 1.10 -13.97
C GLU A 25 3.74 0.15 -14.94
N ILE A 26 2.42 0.20 -14.99
CA ILE A 26 1.61 -0.70 -15.82
C ILE A 26 1.23 0.03 -17.10
N PRO A 27 1.51 -0.55 -18.29
CA PRO A 27 1.07 0.05 -19.55
C PRO A 27 -0.46 0.13 -19.60
N TYR A 28 -0.97 1.35 -19.70
CA TYR A 28 -2.41 1.59 -19.81
C TYR A 28 -2.62 3.01 -20.34
N GLU A 29 -3.78 3.23 -20.96
CA GLU A 29 -4.11 4.54 -21.55
C GLU A 29 -4.39 5.63 -20.51
N LYS A 30 -4.67 5.25 -19.27
CA LYS A 30 -4.93 6.17 -18.15
C LYS A 30 -4.05 5.82 -16.96
N GLY A 31 -3.88 6.78 -16.07
CA GLY A 31 -3.22 6.59 -14.80
C GLY A 31 -4.02 7.21 -13.68
N LEU A 32 -3.58 6.98 -12.46
CA LEU A 32 -4.29 7.46 -11.27
C LEU A 32 -3.89 8.88 -10.92
N LEU A 33 -4.87 9.70 -10.57
CA LEU A 33 -4.69 11.11 -10.21
C LEU A 33 -4.50 11.24 -8.71
N GLY A 34 -3.43 11.93 -8.31
CA GLY A 34 -3.15 12.21 -6.90
C GLY A 34 -1.93 13.12 -6.75
N HIS A 35 -1.66 13.54 -5.52
CA HIS A 35 -0.54 14.43 -5.19
C HIS A 35 0.82 13.72 -5.38
N SER A 36 0.91 12.47 -4.91
CA SER A 36 2.07 11.60 -5.13
C SER A 36 1.96 10.88 -6.48
N ASP A 37 2.57 9.71 -6.64
CA ASP A 37 2.36 8.86 -7.81
C ASP A 37 0.97 8.20 -7.82
N ALA A 38 0.16 8.42 -6.79
CA ALA A 38 -1.20 7.91 -6.63
C ALA A 38 -1.28 6.37 -6.65
N ASP A 39 -0.26 5.70 -6.10
CA ASP A 39 -0.24 4.24 -5.97
C ASP A 39 -1.29 3.81 -4.93
N VAL A 40 -2.48 3.52 -5.39
CA VAL A 40 -3.62 3.22 -4.52
C VAL A 40 -3.40 1.95 -3.69
N LEU A 41 -2.63 0.99 -4.21
CA LEU A 41 -2.30 -0.23 -3.47
C LEU A 41 -1.41 0.06 -2.27
N LEU A 42 -0.32 0.80 -2.49
CA LEU A 42 0.62 1.14 -1.42
C LEU A 42 -0.02 2.06 -0.40
N HIS A 43 -0.89 2.98 -0.82
CA HIS A 43 -1.62 3.86 0.11
C HIS A 43 -2.51 3.06 1.06
N ALA A 44 -3.25 2.07 0.54
CA ALA A 44 -4.09 1.21 1.38
C ALA A 44 -3.23 0.39 2.37
N ILE A 45 -2.12 -0.14 1.90
CA ILE A 45 -1.19 -0.91 2.75
C ILE A 45 -0.61 -0.02 3.86
N MET A 46 -0.16 1.19 3.52
CA MET A 46 0.39 2.12 4.52
C MET A 46 -0.65 2.47 5.59
N ASP A 47 -1.88 2.75 5.18
CA ASP A 47 -2.96 3.04 6.14
C ASP A 47 -3.27 1.85 7.03
N ALA A 48 -3.24 0.64 6.49
CA ALA A 48 -3.41 -0.57 7.30
C ALA A 48 -2.32 -0.69 8.36
N LEU A 49 -1.07 -0.49 7.96
CA LEU A 49 0.09 -0.59 8.86
C LEU A 49 0.05 0.48 9.95
N LEU A 50 -0.20 1.72 9.57
CA LEU A 50 -0.30 2.83 10.53
C LEU A 50 -1.48 2.63 11.48
N GLY A 51 -2.62 2.18 10.96
CA GLY A 51 -3.80 1.90 11.78
C GLY A 51 -3.57 0.80 12.80
N ALA A 52 -2.92 -0.30 12.40
CA ALA A 52 -2.59 -1.40 13.30
C ALA A 52 -1.68 -0.93 14.44
N ALA A 53 -0.77 0.00 14.16
CA ALA A 53 0.15 0.57 15.16
C ALA A 53 -0.47 1.72 15.95
N ALA A 54 -1.71 2.12 15.66
CA ALA A 54 -2.38 3.29 16.26
C ALA A 54 -1.61 4.60 16.06
N LEU A 55 -1.01 4.73 14.86
CA LEU A 55 -0.21 5.91 14.48
C LEU A 55 -0.95 6.85 13.52
N GLY A 56 -2.26 6.70 13.36
CA GLY A 56 -3.05 7.55 12.49
C GLY A 56 -3.14 7.01 11.07
N ASP A 57 -2.93 7.86 10.12
CA ASP A 57 -3.04 7.56 8.70
C ASP A 57 -1.94 8.24 7.87
N ILE A 58 -1.91 7.99 6.56
CA ILE A 58 -0.90 8.59 5.69
C ILE A 58 -1.05 10.11 5.59
N GLY A 59 -2.25 10.64 5.68
CA GLY A 59 -2.47 12.09 5.64
C GLY A 59 -1.83 12.82 6.82
N LYS A 60 -1.74 12.17 7.97
CA LYS A 60 -1.08 12.72 9.15
C LYS A 60 0.44 12.81 8.95
N HIS A 61 1.04 11.78 8.37
CA HIS A 61 2.50 11.69 8.22
C HIS A 61 3.01 12.32 6.93
N PHE A 62 2.22 12.26 5.87
CA PHE A 62 2.60 12.73 4.53
C PHE A 62 1.48 13.57 3.93
N PRO A 63 1.21 14.78 4.50
CA PRO A 63 0.09 15.59 4.03
C PRO A 63 0.25 16.00 2.57
N ASP A 64 -0.83 15.92 1.80
CA ASP A 64 -0.87 16.28 0.37
C ASP A 64 -0.73 17.79 0.13
N THR A 65 -0.78 18.58 1.21
CA THR A 65 -0.50 20.01 1.18
C THR A 65 1.00 20.33 1.22
N ASP A 66 1.86 19.35 1.50
CA ASP A 66 3.31 19.52 1.58
C ASP A 66 3.93 19.25 0.20
N ASP A 67 4.56 20.28 -0.38
CA ASP A 67 5.21 20.17 -1.69
C ASP A 67 6.36 19.15 -1.72
N ALA A 68 6.93 18.81 -0.56
CA ALA A 68 7.97 17.79 -0.47
C ALA A 68 7.50 16.41 -0.96
N TYR A 69 6.21 16.15 -0.90
CA TYR A 69 5.63 14.86 -1.33
C TYR A 69 5.00 14.91 -2.72
N LYS A 70 5.05 16.05 -3.39
CA LYS A 70 4.49 16.20 -4.73
C LYS A 70 5.24 15.31 -5.74
N GLY A 71 4.52 14.41 -6.40
CA GLY A 71 5.08 13.49 -7.37
C GLY A 71 5.97 12.40 -6.78
N ILE A 72 6.04 12.28 -5.45
CA ILE A 72 6.92 11.31 -4.80
C ILE A 72 6.48 9.88 -5.09
N SER A 73 7.45 8.97 -5.21
CA SER A 73 7.19 7.53 -5.27
C SER A 73 6.62 7.04 -3.95
N SER A 74 5.49 6.34 -4.00
CA SER A 74 4.88 5.77 -2.81
C SER A 74 5.71 4.62 -2.20
N ILE A 75 6.63 4.03 -2.97
CA ILE A 75 7.61 3.08 -2.40
C ILE A 75 8.47 3.78 -1.36
N LYS A 76 8.90 5.02 -1.60
CA LYS A 76 9.67 5.78 -0.60
C LYS A 76 8.87 6.07 0.65
N LEU A 77 7.59 6.39 0.50
CA LEU A 77 6.69 6.59 1.63
C LEU A 77 6.52 5.29 2.43
N LEU A 78 6.38 4.17 1.73
CA LEU A 78 6.26 2.85 2.36
C LEU A 78 7.52 2.49 3.16
N GLU A 79 8.71 2.80 2.62
CA GLU A 79 9.96 2.61 3.34
C GLU A 79 9.98 3.42 4.65
N GLU A 80 9.50 4.66 4.61
CA GLU A 80 9.41 5.50 5.81
C GLU A 80 8.42 4.95 6.84
N VAL A 81 7.29 4.39 6.39
CA VAL A 81 6.35 3.72 7.29
C VAL A 81 7.01 2.51 7.95
N GLY A 82 7.78 1.72 7.19
CA GLY A 82 8.55 0.61 7.76
C GLY A 82 9.50 1.04 8.87
N VAL A 83 10.22 2.13 8.66
CA VAL A 83 11.12 2.70 9.68
C VAL A 83 10.33 3.15 10.91
N LEU A 84 9.18 3.77 10.70
CA LEU A 84 8.32 4.24 11.79
C LEU A 84 7.80 3.08 12.64
N LEU A 85 7.42 1.96 12.00
CA LEU A 85 7.00 0.75 12.74
C LEU A 85 8.14 0.17 13.57
N ASP A 86 9.34 0.10 13.01
CA ASP A 86 10.52 -0.36 13.74
C ASP A 86 10.81 0.50 14.97
N LYS A 87 10.72 1.82 14.83
CA LYS A 87 10.92 2.76 15.93
C LYS A 87 9.90 2.59 17.05
N ASN A 88 8.73 2.08 16.73
CA ASN A 88 7.67 1.84 17.70
C ASN A 88 7.60 0.37 18.14
N ASN A 89 8.64 -0.41 17.82
CA ASN A 89 8.80 -1.81 18.24
C ASN A 89 7.69 -2.73 17.71
N TYR A 90 7.31 -2.54 16.46
CA TYR A 90 6.37 -3.43 15.77
C TYR A 90 7.07 -4.27 14.71
N ILE A 91 6.64 -5.51 14.58
CA ILE A 91 7.06 -6.42 13.51
C ILE A 91 5.82 -6.73 12.66
N ILE A 92 5.99 -6.64 11.34
CA ILE A 92 4.91 -7.00 10.41
C ILE A 92 4.85 -8.52 10.31
N GLU A 93 3.68 -9.11 10.66
CA GLU A 93 3.45 -10.54 10.51
C GLU A 93 3.05 -10.88 9.08
N ASN A 94 2.04 -10.19 8.55
CA ASN A 94 1.62 -10.36 7.16
C ASN A 94 0.80 -9.18 6.66
N ILE A 95 0.70 -9.10 5.35
CA ILE A 95 -0.11 -8.12 4.63
C ILE A 95 -0.92 -8.89 3.59
N ASP A 96 -2.22 -8.61 3.51
CA ASP A 96 -3.09 -9.09 2.46
C ASP A 96 -3.83 -7.90 1.85
N ALA A 97 -3.68 -7.72 0.54
CA ALA A 97 -4.25 -6.57 -0.15
C ALA A 97 -5.00 -7.00 -1.41
N THR A 98 -6.02 -6.24 -1.74
CA THR A 98 -6.86 -6.47 -2.92
C THR A 98 -6.90 -5.21 -3.76
N ILE A 99 -6.62 -5.34 -5.05
CA ILE A 99 -6.81 -4.28 -6.06
C ILE A 99 -8.17 -4.49 -6.70
N ILE A 100 -8.98 -3.45 -6.74
CA ILE A 100 -10.31 -3.48 -7.33
C ILE A 100 -10.29 -2.60 -8.58
N ALA A 101 -10.25 -3.24 -9.75
CA ALA A 101 -10.13 -2.56 -11.03
C ALA A 101 -10.79 -3.37 -12.14
N GLN A 102 -11.52 -2.70 -13.01
CA GLN A 102 -12.09 -3.39 -14.17
C GLN A 102 -11.00 -3.72 -15.18
N LYS A 103 -10.10 -2.80 -15.44
CA LYS A 103 -8.94 -2.91 -16.34
C LYS A 103 -7.79 -2.06 -15.79
N PRO A 104 -6.54 -2.34 -16.16
CA PRO A 104 -6.05 -3.49 -16.91
C PRO A 104 -5.98 -4.76 -16.06
N LYS A 105 -5.64 -5.91 -16.66
CA LYS A 105 -5.39 -7.14 -15.89
C LYS A 105 -4.14 -6.98 -15.03
N MET A 106 -4.26 -7.31 -13.76
CA MET A 106 -3.19 -7.14 -12.77
C MET A 106 -2.27 -8.36 -12.63
N ARG A 107 -2.77 -9.54 -12.98
CA ARG A 107 -2.05 -10.80 -12.75
C ARG A 107 -0.58 -10.80 -13.21
N PRO A 108 -0.22 -10.27 -14.39
CA PRO A 108 1.18 -10.29 -14.82
C PRO A 108 2.12 -9.49 -13.92
N TYR A 109 1.59 -8.58 -13.09
CA TYR A 109 2.38 -7.65 -12.30
C TYR A 109 2.39 -7.96 -10.80
N ILE A 110 1.52 -8.87 -10.36
CA ILE A 110 1.29 -9.12 -8.93
C ILE A 110 2.56 -9.57 -8.21
N ASP A 111 3.31 -10.51 -8.78
CA ASP A 111 4.52 -11.00 -8.12
C ASP A 111 5.57 -9.90 -7.95
N THR A 112 5.72 -9.03 -8.95
CA THR A 112 6.63 -7.87 -8.85
C THR A 112 6.15 -6.89 -7.79
N MET A 113 4.84 -6.65 -7.69
CA MET A 113 4.28 -5.81 -6.63
C MET A 113 4.62 -6.35 -5.25
N ARG A 114 4.45 -7.66 -5.05
CA ARG A 114 4.77 -8.32 -3.78
C ARG A 114 6.25 -8.17 -3.43
N GLU A 115 7.12 -8.38 -4.40
CA GLU A 115 8.57 -8.22 -4.20
C GLU A 115 8.92 -6.78 -3.84
N ASN A 116 8.35 -5.80 -4.51
CA ASN A 116 8.57 -4.38 -4.22
C ASN A 116 8.15 -4.02 -2.79
N ILE A 117 6.98 -4.50 -2.37
CA ILE A 117 6.46 -4.25 -1.02
C ILE A 117 7.36 -4.90 0.02
N ALA A 118 7.70 -6.17 -0.17
CA ALA A 118 8.54 -6.91 0.75
C ALA A 118 9.92 -6.26 0.91
N LYS A 119 10.51 -5.84 -0.21
CA LYS A 119 11.81 -5.16 -0.21
C LYS A 119 11.75 -3.82 0.53
N ALA A 120 10.72 -3.02 0.26
CA ALA A 120 10.55 -1.71 0.91
C ALA A 120 10.40 -1.84 2.43
N LEU A 121 9.67 -2.85 2.88
CA LEU A 121 9.41 -3.08 4.29
C LEU A 121 10.42 -4.01 4.96
N LYS A 122 11.38 -4.57 4.19
CA LYS A 122 12.40 -5.50 4.68
C LYS A 122 11.81 -6.73 5.37
N ILE A 123 10.78 -7.30 4.74
CA ILE A 123 10.12 -8.52 5.20
C ILE A 123 10.19 -9.58 4.10
N ASP A 124 9.93 -10.83 4.48
CA ASP A 124 9.89 -11.94 3.53
C ASP A 124 8.69 -11.77 2.59
N VAL A 125 8.88 -12.07 1.30
CA VAL A 125 7.82 -11.96 0.29
C VAL A 125 6.62 -12.87 0.62
N ASN A 126 6.83 -13.95 1.35
CA ASN A 126 5.74 -14.83 1.80
C ASN A 126 4.82 -14.18 2.83
N CYS A 127 5.23 -13.05 3.40
CA CYS A 127 4.39 -12.26 4.29
C CYS A 127 3.48 -11.29 3.54
N VAL A 128 3.61 -11.19 2.21
CA VAL A 128 2.86 -10.23 1.40
C VAL A 128 2.02 -10.97 0.37
N ASN A 129 0.71 -10.78 0.42
CA ASN A 129 -0.20 -11.25 -0.62
C ASN A 129 -0.86 -10.08 -1.31
N VAL A 130 -0.97 -10.14 -2.63
CA VAL A 130 -1.72 -9.19 -3.44
C VAL A 130 -2.61 -9.98 -4.38
N LYS A 131 -3.88 -9.63 -4.43
CA LYS A 131 -4.85 -10.20 -5.35
C LYS A 131 -5.64 -9.10 -6.00
N ALA A 132 -6.33 -9.41 -7.09
CA ALA A 132 -7.11 -8.43 -7.83
C ALA A 132 -8.48 -9.00 -8.15
N THR A 133 -9.46 -8.12 -8.21
CA THR A 133 -10.82 -8.45 -8.59
C THR A 133 -11.44 -7.33 -9.40
N THR A 134 -12.47 -7.66 -10.18
CA THR A 134 -13.35 -6.67 -10.78
C THR A 134 -14.61 -6.56 -9.93
N GLU A 135 -15.43 -5.56 -10.19
CA GLU A 135 -16.77 -5.46 -9.63
C GLU A 135 -17.84 -5.77 -10.68
N GLU A 136 -17.48 -6.59 -11.67
CA GLU A 136 -18.41 -7.09 -12.71
C GLU A 136 -19.12 -5.95 -13.45
N GLY A 137 -18.39 -4.87 -13.75
CA GLY A 137 -18.94 -3.71 -14.44
C GLY A 137 -19.78 -2.77 -13.57
N LEU A 138 -19.87 -3.05 -12.26
CA LEU A 138 -20.69 -2.27 -11.34
C LEU A 138 -19.88 -1.14 -10.69
N GLY A 139 -20.55 -0.03 -10.48
CA GLY A 139 -19.99 1.10 -9.73
C GLY A 139 -18.86 1.80 -10.46
N PHE A 140 -18.16 2.67 -9.74
CA PHE A 140 -17.11 3.51 -10.34
C PHE A 140 -15.88 2.73 -10.79
N THR A 141 -15.57 1.63 -10.14
CA THR A 141 -14.47 0.76 -10.59
C THR A 141 -14.90 -0.03 -11.82
N GLY A 142 -16.14 -0.50 -11.84
CA GLY A 142 -16.69 -1.27 -12.95
C GLY A 142 -16.83 -0.49 -14.25
N THR A 143 -17.06 0.83 -14.14
CA THR A 143 -17.16 1.72 -15.31
C THR A 143 -15.82 2.31 -15.71
N GLY A 144 -14.76 2.08 -14.94
CA GLY A 144 -13.43 2.58 -15.27
C GLY A 144 -13.18 4.02 -14.84
N GLU A 145 -13.97 4.57 -13.93
CA GLU A 145 -13.75 5.91 -13.41
C GLU A 145 -12.60 5.97 -12.42
N GLY A 146 -12.32 4.86 -11.74
CA GLY A 146 -11.27 4.80 -10.74
C GLY A 146 -10.85 3.39 -10.41
N ILE A 147 -9.81 3.30 -9.59
CA ILE A 147 -9.33 2.06 -9.00
C ILE A 147 -9.33 2.25 -7.49
N SER A 148 -9.79 1.23 -6.77
CA SER A 148 -9.70 1.21 -5.31
C SER A 148 -8.84 0.04 -4.85
N SER A 149 -8.40 0.11 -3.60
CA SER A 149 -7.65 -0.96 -2.97
C SER A 149 -8.03 -1.07 -1.51
N GLN A 150 -8.00 -2.28 -1.00
CA GLN A 150 -8.18 -2.58 0.41
C GLN A 150 -6.98 -3.39 0.88
N ALA A 151 -6.57 -3.18 2.12
CA ALA A 151 -5.49 -3.95 2.71
C ALA A 151 -5.82 -4.26 4.16
N ILE A 152 -5.39 -5.43 4.60
CA ILE A 152 -5.40 -5.84 5.99
C ILE A 152 -3.97 -6.26 6.34
N CYS A 153 -3.53 -5.89 7.52
CA CYS A 153 -2.23 -6.34 8.01
C CYS A 153 -2.33 -6.80 9.46
N SER A 154 -1.35 -7.58 9.84
CA SER A 154 -1.16 -8.02 11.21
C SER A 154 0.24 -7.61 11.66
N LEU A 155 0.30 -6.96 12.83
CA LEU A 155 1.55 -6.58 13.48
C LEU A 155 1.66 -7.30 14.82
N VAL A 156 2.90 -7.50 15.24
CA VAL A 156 3.21 -7.98 16.59
C VAL A 156 4.01 -6.89 17.28
N SER A 157 3.60 -6.51 18.49
CA SER A 157 4.42 -5.61 19.32
C SER A 157 5.50 -6.44 20.02
N VAL A 158 6.72 -5.91 20.07
CA VAL A 158 7.84 -6.56 20.73
C VAL A 158 8.36 -5.67 21.85
N SER A 159 8.70 -6.30 22.99
CA SER A 159 9.30 -5.59 24.10
C SER A 159 10.81 -5.56 23.95
N TYR A 160 11.46 -4.66 24.67
CA TYR A 160 12.93 -4.62 24.74
C TYR A 160 13.51 -5.96 25.22
N THR A 161 12.86 -6.61 26.18
CA THR A 161 13.27 -7.92 26.68
C THR A 161 13.17 -8.98 25.55
N HIS A 162 12.12 -8.95 24.77
CA HIS A 162 11.96 -9.87 23.64
C HIS A 162 13.06 -9.65 22.59
N LEU A 163 13.35 -8.40 22.25
CA LEU A 163 14.40 -8.08 21.28
C LEU A 163 15.75 -8.60 21.73
N ARG A 164 16.10 -8.41 23.02
CA ARG A 164 17.37 -8.89 23.60
C ARG A 164 17.47 -10.43 23.58
N ALA A 165 16.36 -11.11 23.68
CA ALA A 165 16.36 -12.57 23.66
C ALA A 165 16.74 -13.15 22.29
N HIS A 166 16.72 -12.33 21.24
CA HIS A 166 17.06 -12.73 19.86
C HIS A 166 18.43 -12.22 19.42
N GLU A 167 19.16 -11.51 20.26
CA GLU A 167 20.55 -11.09 20.03
C GLU A 167 21.52 -12.22 20.42
#